data_5020857cb6b0363c635ab5be4cd45b0a
#
_entry.id   5020857cb6b0363c635ab5be4cd45b0a
#
_cell.length_a   1.000
_cell.length_b   1.000
_cell.length_c   1.000
_cell.angle_alpha   90.00
_cell.angle_beta   90.00
_cell.angle_gamma   90.00
#
_symmetry.space_group_name_H-M   'P 1'
#
loop_
_entity.id
_entity.type
_entity.pdbx_description
1 polymer ?
#
loop_
_entity_poly.entity_id
_entity_poly.type
_entity_poly.pdbx_seq_one_letter_code
_entity_poly.pdbx_strand_id
1 'polypeptide(L)'
;MSILGIIPARFASTRFPGKPLVDINGRSMILRVYDQALLSEVFQDVLVATDDERIFNHVGSAGYHVVMTSAAHHSGTDRCLEAMEIWERQQGKSYAHIINIQGDEPFIHPEQIRKVASIISTGDAPLATLAKLITRREEIYNPNVVKVVFNKNMDALYFSRSPIPYLTQVNEIQWTKKRAHYKHIGIYGYRSETLKLICDLPEGMLEKHESLEQLRWLEHGLRIKIEVTRFESVSIDTPDDLLKITNTA
;
A
#
# COMPACT_ATOMS: atom_id res chain seq x y z
N MET A 1 17.02 5.44 -12.56
CA MET A 1 16.61 4.22 -11.79
C MET A 1 15.32 3.73 -12.41
N SER A 2 15.16 2.41 -12.64
CA SER A 2 13.94 1.86 -13.23
C SER A 2 12.97 1.45 -12.14
N ILE A 3 11.97 2.30 -11.86
CA ILE A 3 10.90 2.03 -10.90
C ILE A 3 9.58 1.89 -11.66
N LEU A 4 8.85 0.82 -11.40
CA LEU A 4 7.50 0.59 -11.92
C LEU A 4 6.48 0.82 -10.80
N GLY A 5 5.52 1.71 -11.02
CA GLY A 5 4.36 1.88 -10.17
C GLY A 5 3.24 0.92 -10.59
N ILE A 6 2.74 0.11 -9.66
CA ILE A 6 1.62 -0.80 -9.94
C ILE A 6 0.47 -0.49 -8.98
N ILE A 7 -0.72 -0.35 -9.56
CA ILE A 7 -1.97 -0.07 -8.82
C ILE A 7 -2.88 -1.29 -8.99
N PRO A 8 -2.87 -2.26 -8.05
CA PRO A 8 -3.78 -3.39 -8.12
C PRO A 8 -5.22 -2.93 -7.88
N ALA A 9 -6.13 -3.37 -8.74
CA ALA A 9 -7.54 -3.03 -8.66
C ALA A 9 -8.41 -4.23 -9.04
N ARG A 10 -9.36 -4.59 -8.18
CA ARG A 10 -10.37 -5.63 -8.46
C ARG A 10 -11.78 -5.06 -8.36
N PHE A 11 -12.67 -5.55 -9.21
CA PHE A 11 -14.07 -5.13 -9.16
C PHE A 11 -14.83 -5.81 -8.02
N ALA A 12 -14.54 -7.08 -7.77
CA ALA A 12 -15.20 -7.91 -6.77
C ALA A 12 -14.72 -7.57 -5.35
N SER A 13 -15.26 -6.49 -4.79
CA SER A 13 -15.13 -6.15 -3.37
C SER A 13 -16.43 -6.48 -2.64
N THR A 14 -16.38 -7.26 -1.58
CA THR A 14 -17.58 -7.65 -0.81
C THR A 14 -18.25 -6.46 -0.12
N ARG A 15 -17.47 -5.51 0.37
CA ARG A 15 -17.96 -4.31 1.09
C ARG A 15 -18.40 -3.18 0.15
N PHE A 16 -17.78 -3.07 -1.03
CA PHE A 16 -18.04 -2.00 -1.99
C PHE A 16 -17.74 -2.48 -3.41
N PRO A 17 -18.67 -3.24 -4.07
CA PRO A 17 -18.49 -3.70 -5.44
C PRO A 17 -18.30 -2.53 -6.41
N GLY A 18 -17.36 -2.66 -7.37
CA GLY A 18 -17.07 -1.61 -8.34
C GLY A 18 -16.33 -0.40 -7.78
N LYS A 19 -15.83 -0.47 -6.55
CA LYS A 19 -15.11 0.60 -5.84
C LYS A 19 -14.11 1.36 -6.73
N PRO A 20 -13.24 0.74 -7.55
CA PRO A 20 -12.27 1.46 -8.36
C PRO A 20 -12.89 2.42 -9.39
N LEU A 21 -14.12 2.16 -9.83
CA LEU A 21 -14.84 2.97 -10.83
C LEU A 21 -15.74 4.04 -10.22
N VAL A 22 -15.84 4.11 -8.90
CA VAL A 22 -16.68 5.08 -8.21
C VAL A 22 -16.18 6.49 -8.48
N ASP A 23 -17.09 7.37 -8.86
CA ASP A 23 -16.80 8.80 -9.07
C ASP A 23 -16.51 9.52 -7.76
N ILE A 24 -15.43 10.28 -7.75
CA ILE A 24 -15.05 11.18 -6.66
C ILE A 24 -14.87 12.58 -7.29
N ASN A 25 -15.89 13.41 -7.22
CA ASN A 25 -15.86 14.77 -7.77
C ASN A 25 -15.38 14.81 -9.24
N GLY A 26 -16.06 14.07 -10.13
CA GLY A 26 -15.81 14.07 -11.57
C GLY A 26 -14.65 13.20 -12.05
N ARG A 27 -14.01 12.42 -11.16
CA ARG A 27 -12.90 11.51 -11.50
C ARG A 27 -13.05 10.20 -10.76
N SER A 28 -12.94 9.06 -11.45
CA SER A 28 -13.01 7.75 -10.77
C SER A 28 -11.87 7.55 -9.78
N MET A 29 -12.13 6.75 -8.75
CA MET A 29 -11.15 6.43 -7.70
C MET A 29 -9.81 5.95 -8.28
N ILE A 30 -9.85 4.99 -9.19
CA ILE A 30 -8.63 4.40 -9.76
C ILE A 30 -7.82 5.43 -10.56
N LEU A 31 -8.49 6.31 -11.32
CA LEU A 31 -7.80 7.35 -12.08
C LEU A 31 -7.19 8.42 -11.16
N ARG A 32 -7.83 8.71 -10.01
CA ARG A 32 -7.22 9.60 -9.00
C ARG A 32 -5.94 9.01 -8.41
N VAL A 33 -5.94 7.71 -8.07
CA VAL A 33 -4.72 7.05 -7.59
C VAL A 33 -3.62 7.12 -8.65
N TYR A 34 -3.98 6.87 -9.91
CA TYR A 34 -3.03 6.95 -11.02
C TYR A 34 -2.45 8.35 -11.19
N ASP A 35 -3.30 9.40 -11.11
CA ASP A 35 -2.88 10.80 -11.18
C ASP A 35 -1.89 11.14 -10.04
N GLN A 36 -2.17 10.69 -8.80
CA GLN A 36 -1.27 10.90 -7.67
C GLN A 36 0.08 10.18 -7.87
N ALA A 37 0.05 8.99 -8.47
CA ALA A 37 1.27 8.27 -8.81
C ALA A 37 2.12 9.06 -9.83
N LEU A 38 1.51 9.59 -10.88
CA LEU A 38 2.21 10.43 -11.87
C LEU A 38 2.80 11.70 -11.25
N LEU A 39 2.07 12.38 -10.35
CA LEU A 39 2.54 13.57 -9.65
C LEU A 39 3.76 13.32 -8.74
N SER A 40 4.07 12.07 -8.45
CA SER A 40 5.29 11.74 -7.69
C SER A 40 6.56 11.88 -8.51
N GLU A 41 6.48 11.78 -9.84
CA GLU A 41 7.59 11.93 -10.81
C GLU A 41 8.77 10.94 -10.57
N VAL A 42 8.52 9.82 -9.89
CA VAL A 42 9.57 8.82 -9.57
C VAL A 42 9.54 7.60 -10.48
N PHE A 43 8.44 7.40 -11.21
CA PHE A 43 8.22 6.20 -12.01
C PHE A 43 8.73 6.34 -13.43
N GLN A 44 9.31 5.27 -13.94
CA GLN A 44 9.54 5.13 -15.36
C GLN A 44 8.24 4.78 -16.09
N ASP A 45 7.43 3.93 -15.49
CA ASP A 45 6.07 3.63 -15.92
C ASP A 45 5.16 3.44 -14.71
N VAL A 46 3.88 3.73 -14.90
CA VAL A 46 2.80 3.43 -13.95
C VAL A 46 1.75 2.62 -14.68
N LEU A 47 1.22 1.58 -14.05
CA LEU A 47 0.13 0.79 -14.64
C LEU A 47 -0.89 0.33 -13.59
N VAL A 48 -2.12 0.13 -14.04
CA VAL A 48 -3.16 -0.55 -13.27
C VAL A 48 -3.12 -2.04 -13.59
N ALA A 49 -3.24 -2.87 -12.57
CA ALA A 49 -3.34 -4.32 -12.68
C ALA A 49 -4.74 -4.78 -12.26
N THR A 50 -5.52 -5.36 -13.16
CA THR A 50 -6.91 -5.73 -12.89
C THR A 50 -7.30 -7.06 -13.52
N ASP A 51 -8.30 -7.71 -12.95
CA ASP A 51 -8.95 -8.93 -13.46
C ASP A 51 -10.34 -8.65 -14.08
N ASP A 52 -10.70 -7.36 -14.26
CA ASP A 52 -12.04 -6.97 -14.70
C ASP A 52 -11.99 -6.07 -15.92
N GLU A 53 -12.69 -6.47 -16.99
CA GLU A 53 -12.73 -5.75 -18.27
C GLU A 53 -13.27 -4.31 -18.13
N ARG A 54 -14.18 -4.06 -17.20
CA ARG A 54 -14.73 -2.71 -16.99
C ARG A 54 -13.67 -1.74 -16.50
N ILE A 55 -12.82 -2.20 -15.56
CA ILE A 55 -11.68 -1.42 -15.06
C ILE A 55 -10.65 -1.27 -16.17
N PHE A 56 -10.32 -2.35 -16.88
CA PHE A 56 -9.37 -2.36 -17.99
C PHE A 56 -9.76 -1.34 -19.06
N ASN A 57 -11.00 -1.41 -19.55
CA ASN A 57 -11.50 -0.51 -20.58
C ASN A 57 -11.57 0.94 -20.11
N HIS A 58 -11.98 1.18 -18.85
CA HIS A 58 -12.07 2.52 -18.27
C HIS A 58 -10.70 3.20 -18.18
N VAL A 59 -9.69 2.49 -17.68
CA VAL A 59 -8.32 2.99 -17.55
C VAL A 59 -7.67 3.20 -18.92
N GLY A 60 -7.82 2.22 -19.84
CA GLY A 60 -7.31 2.32 -21.21
C GLY A 60 -7.94 3.47 -21.99
N SER A 61 -9.27 3.69 -21.87
CA SER A 61 -9.96 4.81 -22.50
C SER A 61 -9.51 6.18 -21.98
N ALA A 62 -8.98 6.24 -20.76
CA ALA A 62 -8.37 7.44 -20.21
C ALA A 62 -6.93 7.69 -20.71
N GLY A 63 -6.38 6.80 -21.53
CA GLY A 63 -5.01 6.88 -22.07
C GLY A 63 -3.94 6.40 -21.08
N TYR A 64 -4.31 5.64 -20.04
CA TYR A 64 -3.40 5.13 -19.03
C TYR A 64 -3.05 3.67 -19.26
N HIS A 65 -1.88 3.25 -18.78
CA HIS A 65 -1.44 1.87 -18.92
C HIS A 65 -2.21 0.95 -17.99
N VAL A 66 -2.62 -0.17 -18.51
CA VAL A 66 -3.35 -1.20 -17.76
C VAL A 66 -3.00 -2.57 -18.30
N VAL A 67 -2.92 -3.55 -17.43
CA VAL A 67 -2.73 -4.95 -17.80
C VAL A 67 -3.82 -5.81 -17.18
N MET A 68 -4.25 -6.82 -17.94
CA MET A 68 -5.15 -7.84 -17.45
C MET A 68 -4.35 -8.89 -16.70
N THR A 69 -4.77 -9.23 -15.48
CA THR A 69 -4.16 -10.23 -14.60
C THR A 69 -5.16 -11.29 -14.19
N SER A 70 -4.68 -12.40 -13.66
CA SER A 70 -5.52 -13.51 -13.21
C SER A 70 -6.51 -13.10 -12.11
N ALA A 71 -7.74 -13.61 -12.19
CA ALA A 71 -8.73 -13.50 -11.13
C ALA A 71 -8.42 -14.41 -9.91
N ALA A 72 -7.46 -15.33 -10.04
CA ALA A 72 -7.08 -16.27 -8.98
C ALA A 72 -6.19 -15.65 -7.88
N HIS A 73 -5.70 -14.43 -8.07
CA HIS A 73 -4.85 -13.78 -7.06
C HIS A 73 -5.62 -13.46 -5.78
N HIS A 74 -5.06 -13.90 -4.66
CA HIS A 74 -5.61 -13.65 -3.33
C HIS A 74 -5.13 -12.32 -2.75
N SER A 75 -3.93 -11.85 -3.13
CA SER A 75 -3.32 -10.61 -2.63
C SER A 75 -3.04 -9.58 -3.72
N GLY A 76 -2.87 -8.32 -3.31
CA GLY A 76 -2.39 -7.25 -4.19
C GLY A 76 -0.93 -7.48 -4.60
N THR A 77 -0.14 -8.14 -3.77
CA THR A 77 1.29 -8.43 -4.01
C THR A 77 1.45 -9.45 -5.14
N ASP A 78 0.67 -10.55 -5.13
CA ASP A 78 0.68 -11.55 -6.21
C ASP A 78 0.27 -10.92 -7.55
N ARG A 79 -0.75 -10.06 -7.52
CA ARG A 79 -1.20 -9.32 -8.71
C ARG A 79 -0.11 -8.37 -9.23
N CYS A 80 0.64 -7.73 -8.34
CA CYS A 80 1.78 -6.89 -8.73
C CYS A 80 2.88 -7.69 -9.42
N LEU A 81 3.16 -8.90 -8.95
CA LEU A 81 4.16 -9.77 -9.59
C LEU A 81 3.76 -10.13 -11.02
N GLU A 82 2.55 -10.65 -11.22
CA GLU A 82 2.07 -10.99 -12.57
C GLU A 82 2.04 -9.76 -13.49
N ALA A 83 1.56 -8.62 -12.98
CA ALA A 83 1.50 -7.39 -13.75
C ALA A 83 2.90 -6.90 -14.17
N MET A 84 3.89 -6.98 -13.29
CA MET A 84 5.28 -6.68 -13.61
C MET A 84 5.78 -7.57 -14.74
N GLU A 85 5.58 -8.88 -14.63
CA GLU A 85 6.06 -9.85 -15.65
C GLU A 85 5.39 -9.67 -17.01
N ILE A 86 4.08 -9.36 -17.03
CA ILE A 86 3.36 -9.06 -18.28
C ILE A 86 3.93 -7.79 -18.90
N TRP A 87 4.09 -6.73 -18.10
CA TRP A 87 4.54 -5.43 -18.60
C TRP A 87 5.99 -5.47 -19.07
N GLU A 88 6.89 -6.15 -18.35
CA GLU A 88 8.28 -6.37 -18.78
C GLU A 88 8.36 -7.06 -20.14
N ARG A 89 7.55 -8.11 -20.36
CA ARG A 89 7.48 -8.81 -21.66
C ARG A 89 6.96 -7.91 -22.77
N GLN A 90 5.92 -7.11 -22.51
CA GLN A 90 5.33 -6.19 -23.49
C GLN A 90 6.29 -5.07 -23.89
N GLN A 91 7.05 -4.56 -22.93
CA GLN A 91 7.95 -3.43 -23.15
C GLN A 91 9.37 -3.84 -23.56
N GLY A 92 9.73 -5.12 -23.43
CA GLY A 92 11.09 -5.62 -23.71
C GLY A 92 12.15 -5.04 -22.75
N LYS A 93 11.76 -4.67 -21.53
CA LYS A 93 12.65 -4.07 -20.51
C LYS A 93 12.34 -4.62 -19.12
N SER A 94 13.24 -4.43 -18.15
CA SER A 94 13.07 -4.84 -16.76
C SER A 94 13.12 -3.64 -15.81
N TYR A 95 12.51 -3.81 -14.65
CA TYR A 95 12.48 -2.81 -13.59
C TYR A 95 13.23 -3.33 -12.37
N ALA A 96 14.10 -2.51 -11.81
CA ALA A 96 14.85 -2.87 -10.59
C ALA A 96 13.97 -2.82 -9.34
N HIS A 97 12.97 -1.93 -9.34
CA HIS A 97 12.12 -1.69 -8.19
C HIS A 97 10.65 -1.58 -8.59
N ILE A 98 9.78 -2.06 -7.71
CA ILE A 98 8.32 -1.99 -7.84
C ILE A 98 7.76 -1.22 -6.66
N ILE A 99 6.78 -0.35 -6.90
CA ILE A 99 5.98 0.26 -5.84
C ILE A 99 4.52 -0.15 -6.03
N ASN A 100 3.99 -0.84 -5.04
CA ASN A 100 2.58 -1.22 -4.93
C ASN A 100 1.81 -0.08 -4.28
N ILE A 101 0.95 0.58 -5.04
CA ILE A 101 0.11 1.71 -4.61
C ILE A 101 -1.32 1.20 -4.49
N GLN A 102 -1.93 1.32 -3.31
CA GLN A 102 -3.27 0.80 -3.09
C GLN A 102 -4.31 1.53 -3.94
N GLY A 103 -5.09 0.76 -4.74
CA GLY A 103 -6.11 1.30 -5.65
C GLY A 103 -7.31 1.96 -4.96
N ASP A 104 -7.37 1.92 -3.63
CA ASP A 104 -8.41 2.51 -2.78
C ASP A 104 -7.94 3.71 -1.95
N GLU A 105 -6.75 4.23 -2.23
CA GLU A 105 -6.21 5.44 -1.61
C GLU A 105 -6.12 6.62 -2.60
N PRO A 106 -7.27 7.19 -3.05
CA PRO A 106 -7.31 8.24 -4.08
C PRO A 106 -6.67 9.57 -3.67
N PHE A 107 -6.33 9.72 -2.41
CA PHE A 107 -5.69 10.91 -1.82
C PHE A 107 -4.29 10.62 -1.30
N ILE A 108 -3.66 9.51 -1.73
CA ILE A 108 -2.25 9.27 -1.40
C ILE A 108 -1.42 10.48 -1.84
N HIS A 109 -0.59 10.97 -0.92
CA HIS A 109 0.20 12.16 -1.23
C HIS A 109 1.47 11.78 -2.01
N PRO A 110 1.84 12.47 -3.11
CA PRO A 110 3.02 12.15 -3.92
C PRO A 110 4.33 12.04 -3.11
N GLU A 111 4.48 12.81 -2.03
CA GLU A 111 5.61 12.70 -1.11
C GLU A 111 5.71 11.33 -0.42
N GLN A 112 4.60 10.65 -0.17
CA GLN A 112 4.62 9.29 0.40
C GLN A 112 5.24 8.32 -0.60
N ILE A 113 4.89 8.46 -1.87
CA ILE A 113 5.46 7.66 -2.96
C ILE A 113 6.96 7.96 -3.12
N ARG A 114 7.37 9.25 -3.12
CA ARG A 114 8.78 9.66 -3.19
C ARG A 114 9.61 9.08 -2.05
N LYS A 115 9.08 9.05 -0.83
CA LYS A 115 9.76 8.46 0.33
C LYS A 115 10.03 6.97 0.13
N VAL A 116 9.02 6.20 -0.27
CA VAL A 116 9.19 4.77 -0.55
C VAL A 116 10.19 4.55 -1.68
N ALA A 117 10.09 5.32 -2.77
CA ALA A 117 11.02 5.26 -3.90
C ALA A 117 12.47 5.54 -3.46
N SER A 118 12.69 6.54 -2.61
CA SER A 118 14.00 6.87 -2.07
C SER A 118 14.59 5.71 -1.27
N ILE A 119 13.81 5.09 -0.36
CA ILE A 119 14.30 4.00 0.49
C ILE A 119 14.77 2.81 -0.36
N ILE A 120 13.93 2.35 -1.30
CA ILE A 120 14.24 1.16 -2.09
C ILE A 120 15.35 1.38 -3.11
N SER A 121 15.54 2.63 -3.54
CA SER A 121 16.55 2.97 -4.57
C SER A 121 17.94 3.23 -3.99
N THR A 122 18.02 3.78 -2.78
CA THR A 122 19.29 4.19 -2.15
C THR A 122 19.72 3.28 -1.02
N GLY A 123 18.78 2.56 -0.43
CA GLY A 123 19.01 1.67 0.71
C GLY A 123 19.39 0.25 0.31
N ASP A 124 19.83 -0.52 1.30
CA ASP A 124 20.11 -1.96 1.20
C ASP A 124 18.90 -2.83 1.62
N ALA A 125 17.80 -2.21 2.03
CA ALA A 125 16.60 -2.94 2.42
C ALA A 125 15.86 -3.51 1.20
N PRO A 126 15.42 -4.78 1.26
CA PRO A 126 14.69 -5.41 0.16
C PRO A 126 13.25 -4.93 0.05
N LEU A 127 12.71 -4.39 1.15
CA LEU A 127 11.32 -3.97 1.32
C LEU A 127 11.26 -2.61 2.01
N ALA A 128 10.32 -1.78 1.62
CA ALA A 128 10.07 -0.48 2.24
C ALA A 128 8.58 -0.22 2.41
N THR A 129 8.21 0.47 3.48
CA THR A 129 6.86 0.97 3.73
C THR A 129 6.91 2.24 4.58
N LEU A 130 5.76 2.80 4.91
CA LEU A 130 5.67 4.02 5.70
C LEU A 130 4.92 3.81 7.01
N ALA A 131 5.21 4.70 7.96
CA ALA A 131 4.46 4.82 9.19
C ALA A 131 4.09 6.29 9.45
N LYS A 132 2.99 6.50 10.16
CA LYS A 132 2.58 7.83 10.62
C LYS A 132 2.33 7.82 12.12
N LEU A 133 2.79 8.87 12.80
CA LEU A 133 2.52 9.04 14.21
C LEU A 133 1.00 9.15 14.46
N ILE A 134 0.49 8.34 15.38
CA ILE A 134 -0.90 8.42 15.83
C ILE A 134 -1.06 9.59 16.77
N THR A 135 -2.00 10.46 16.48
CA THR A 135 -2.31 11.65 17.29
C THR A 135 -3.69 11.59 17.94
N ARG A 136 -4.57 10.71 17.48
CA ARG A 136 -5.92 10.50 18.02
C ARG A 136 -5.97 9.19 18.79
N ARG A 137 -6.53 9.22 19.98
CA ARG A 137 -6.60 8.05 20.87
C ARG A 137 -7.39 6.90 20.24
N GLU A 138 -8.46 7.22 19.55
CA GLU A 138 -9.35 6.26 18.90
C GLU A 138 -8.59 5.38 17.89
N GLU A 139 -7.60 5.94 17.20
CA GLU A 139 -6.80 5.19 16.24
C GLU A 139 -5.91 4.12 16.90
N ILE A 140 -5.45 4.34 18.14
CA ILE A 140 -4.63 3.37 18.87
C ILE A 140 -5.43 2.08 19.12
N TYR A 141 -6.71 2.20 19.48
CA TYR A 141 -7.56 1.07 19.84
C TYR A 141 -8.39 0.52 18.66
N ASN A 142 -8.37 1.20 17.51
CA ASN A 142 -9.09 0.73 16.33
C ASN A 142 -8.32 -0.43 15.66
N PRO A 143 -8.87 -1.65 15.58
CA PRO A 143 -8.21 -2.79 14.95
C PRO A 143 -8.04 -2.65 13.43
N ASN A 144 -8.79 -1.75 12.79
CA ASN A 144 -8.62 -1.46 11.36
C ASN A 144 -7.45 -0.51 11.07
N VAL A 145 -6.94 0.17 12.10
CA VAL A 145 -5.71 0.95 12.03
C VAL A 145 -4.56 0.06 12.50
N VAL A 146 -3.78 -0.45 11.58
CA VAL A 146 -2.63 -1.33 11.89
C VAL A 146 -1.53 -0.51 12.55
N LYS A 147 -1.08 -0.94 13.73
CA LYS A 147 0.07 -0.32 14.42
C LYS A 147 1.35 -0.99 13.99
N VAL A 148 2.45 -0.23 14.03
CA VAL A 148 3.79 -0.74 13.73
C VAL A 148 4.79 -0.25 14.75
N VAL A 149 5.68 -1.13 15.19
CA VAL A 149 6.86 -0.81 15.98
C VAL A 149 8.11 -1.10 15.17
N PHE A 150 9.13 -0.28 15.33
CA PHE A 150 10.39 -0.37 14.58
C PHE A 150 11.58 -0.03 15.49
N ASN A 151 12.75 -0.49 15.09
CA ASN A 151 14.00 -0.29 15.82
C ASN A 151 14.63 1.08 15.51
N LYS A 152 15.78 1.36 16.13
CA LYS A 152 16.54 2.62 15.91
C LYS A 152 17.06 2.78 14.48
N ASN A 153 17.20 1.67 13.76
CA ASN A 153 17.60 1.66 12.35
C ASN A 153 16.40 1.84 11.41
N MET A 154 15.19 2.08 11.96
CA MET A 154 13.96 2.17 11.19
C MET A 154 13.57 0.87 10.48
N ASP A 155 13.97 -0.30 10.99
CA ASP A 155 13.49 -1.58 10.51
C ASP A 155 12.26 -2.00 11.34
N ALA A 156 11.20 -2.45 10.67
CA ALA A 156 10.01 -2.95 11.34
C ALA A 156 10.32 -4.14 12.24
N LEU A 157 9.78 -4.11 13.45
CA LEU A 157 9.88 -5.22 14.41
C LEU A 157 8.60 -6.05 14.42
N TYR A 158 7.44 -5.40 14.34
CA TYR A 158 6.15 -6.07 14.30
C TYR A 158 5.04 -5.14 13.84
N PHE A 159 4.01 -5.71 13.23
CA PHE A 159 2.75 -5.05 12.88
C PHE A 159 1.61 -5.72 13.63
N SER A 160 0.66 -4.95 14.17
CA SER A 160 -0.48 -5.53 14.89
C SER A 160 -1.75 -4.68 14.79
N ARG A 161 -2.88 -5.36 14.83
CA ARG A 161 -4.19 -4.71 15.01
C ARG A 161 -4.39 -4.29 16.47
N SER A 162 -3.70 -4.92 17.42
CA SER A 162 -3.68 -4.52 18.82
C SER A 162 -2.88 -3.24 19.06
N PRO A 163 -3.15 -2.50 20.16
CA PRO A 163 -2.29 -1.39 20.58
C PRO A 163 -0.88 -1.86 20.89
N ILE A 164 0.10 -1.41 20.14
CA ILE A 164 1.54 -1.61 20.39
C ILE A 164 2.32 -0.30 20.16
N PRO A 165 3.39 -0.02 20.98
CA PRO A 165 3.81 -0.74 22.20
C PRO A 165 2.87 -0.47 23.38
N TYR A 166 2.87 -1.37 24.38
CA TYR A 166 2.22 -1.08 25.66
C TYR A 166 3.08 -0.12 26.47
N LEU A 167 2.49 0.96 26.99
CA LEU A 167 3.21 1.95 27.78
C LEU A 167 2.96 1.70 29.29
N THR A 168 3.88 1.00 29.93
CA THR A 168 3.85 0.81 31.38
C THR A 168 3.98 2.16 32.11
N GLN A 169 3.35 2.28 33.26
CA GLN A 169 3.41 3.48 34.12
C GLN A 169 2.84 4.75 33.47
N VAL A 170 2.14 4.66 32.36
CA VAL A 170 1.46 5.77 31.70
C VAL A 170 -0.02 5.46 31.61
N ASN A 171 -0.87 6.34 32.13
CA ASN A 171 -2.31 6.19 31.94
C ASN A 171 -2.65 6.22 30.44
N GLU A 172 -3.50 5.32 30.00
CA GLU A 172 -3.88 5.18 28.57
C GLU A 172 -4.44 6.47 27.96
N ILE A 173 -5.09 7.32 28.76
CA ILE A 173 -5.56 8.64 28.31
C ILE A 173 -4.41 9.54 27.84
N GLN A 174 -3.20 9.28 28.34
CA GLN A 174 -2.01 10.08 28.01
C GLN A 174 -1.12 9.44 26.93
N TRP A 175 -1.47 8.27 26.38
CA TRP A 175 -0.63 7.54 25.43
C TRP A 175 -0.29 8.38 24.18
N THR A 176 -1.24 9.14 23.65
CA THR A 176 -0.98 10.02 22.48
C THR A 176 0.05 11.11 22.78
N LYS A 177 0.09 11.62 24.03
CA LYS A 177 1.06 12.63 24.45
C LYS A 177 2.50 12.10 24.46
N LYS A 178 2.69 10.78 24.63
CA LYS A 178 4.01 10.13 24.62
C LYS A 178 4.57 9.93 23.21
N ARG A 179 3.75 10.11 22.17
CA ARG A 179 4.16 10.00 20.75
C ARG A 179 4.88 8.69 20.42
N ALA A 180 4.43 7.59 21.01
CA ALA A 180 5.05 6.27 20.88
C ALA A 180 4.33 5.33 19.92
N HIS A 181 3.10 5.65 19.52
CA HIS A 181 2.30 4.81 18.64
C HIS A 181 2.34 5.32 17.22
N TYR A 182 2.63 4.41 16.29
CA TYR A 182 2.64 4.69 14.86
C TYR A 182 1.67 3.76 14.14
N LYS A 183 0.92 4.31 13.19
CA LYS A 183 0.12 3.50 12.25
C LYS A 183 0.91 3.23 10.99
N HIS A 184 0.76 2.04 10.47
CA HIS A 184 1.27 1.63 9.18
C HIS A 184 0.48 2.33 8.05
N ILE A 185 1.18 2.72 6.99
CA ILE A 185 0.60 3.24 5.74
C ILE A 185 0.83 2.19 4.67
N GLY A 186 -0.24 1.74 4.02
CA GLY A 186 -0.32 0.56 3.16
C GLY A 186 0.41 0.63 1.80
N ILE A 187 1.34 1.56 1.60
CA ILE A 187 2.18 1.61 0.40
C ILE A 187 3.45 0.79 0.62
N TYR A 188 3.84 0.00 -0.38
CA TYR A 188 5.05 -0.81 -0.33
C TYR A 188 5.95 -0.61 -1.53
N GLY A 189 7.26 -0.59 -1.26
CA GLY A 189 8.30 -0.69 -2.26
C GLY A 189 9.04 -2.01 -2.14
N TYR A 190 9.40 -2.60 -3.27
CA TYR A 190 10.12 -3.88 -3.37
C TYR A 190 11.28 -3.76 -4.34
N ARG A 191 12.38 -4.49 -4.08
CA ARG A 191 13.25 -4.90 -5.18
C ARG A 191 12.52 -5.97 -5.99
N SER A 192 12.65 -5.96 -7.30
CA SER A 192 11.93 -6.91 -8.17
C SER A 192 12.21 -8.37 -7.83
N GLU A 193 13.46 -8.70 -7.48
CA GLU A 193 13.84 -10.01 -6.97
C GLU A 193 13.16 -10.38 -5.65
N THR A 194 12.97 -9.39 -4.77
CA THR A 194 12.28 -9.59 -3.49
C THR A 194 10.79 -9.81 -3.72
N LEU A 195 10.17 -9.08 -4.64
CA LEU A 195 8.76 -9.30 -4.99
C LEU A 195 8.51 -10.75 -5.44
N LYS A 196 9.38 -11.30 -6.29
CA LYS A 196 9.32 -12.71 -6.69
C LYS A 196 9.44 -13.64 -5.48
N LEU A 197 10.44 -13.40 -4.64
CA LEU A 197 10.68 -14.20 -3.44
C LEU A 197 9.47 -14.24 -2.50
N ILE A 198 8.87 -13.08 -2.18
CA ILE A 198 7.78 -13.01 -1.19
C ILE A 198 6.48 -13.62 -1.67
N CYS A 199 6.23 -13.66 -2.98
CA CYS A 199 5.06 -14.35 -3.54
C CYS A 199 5.17 -15.88 -3.45
N ASP A 200 6.40 -16.43 -3.42
CA ASP A 200 6.64 -17.87 -3.26
C ASP A 200 6.64 -18.34 -1.78
N LEU A 201 6.60 -17.42 -0.82
CA LEU A 201 6.62 -17.77 0.60
C LEU A 201 5.27 -18.38 1.03
N PRO A 202 5.31 -19.48 1.80
CA PRO A 202 4.08 -20.02 2.38
C PRO A 202 3.49 -19.05 3.41
N GLU A 203 2.18 -19.06 3.51
CA GLU A 203 1.44 -18.23 4.47
C GLU A 203 1.87 -18.53 5.91
N GLY A 204 2.25 -17.48 6.64
CA GLY A 204 2.76 -17.57 8.01
C GLY A 204 1.65 -17.67 9.07
N MET A 205 2.05 -18.06 10.29
CA MET A 205 1.12 -18.14 11.43
C MET A 205 0.68 -16.73 11.87
N LEU A 206 1.60 -15.79 11.95
CA LEU A 206 1.29 -14.41 12.36
C LEU A 206 0.40 -13.71 11.34
N GLU A 207 0.67 -13.93 10.05
CA GLU A 207 -0.16 -13.42 8.97
C GLU A 207 -1.62 -13.89 9.12
N LYS A 208 -1.84 -15.19 9.35
CA LYS A 208 -3.18 -15.77 9.53
C LYS A 208 -3.94 -15.14 10.70
N HIS A 209 -3.27 -14.97 11.84
CA HIS A 209 -3.91 -14.48 13.05
C HIS A 209 -4.23 -12.98 12.98
N GLU A 210 -3.31 -12.17 12.47
CA GLU A 210 -3.48 -10.72 12.34
C GLU A 210 -4.16 -10.33 11.02
N SER A 211 -4.25 -11.25 10.03
CA SER A 211 -4.65 -10.94 8.64
C SER A 211 -3.83 -9.78 8.06
N LEU A 212 -2.51 -9.89 8.19
CA LEU A 212 -1.53 -8.90 7.77
C LEU A 212 -0.40 -9.59 6.97
N GLU A 213 -0.42 -9.46 5.65
CA GLU A 213 0.49 -10.13 4.72
C GLU A 213 1.98 -9.88 5.06
N GLN A 214 2.33 -8.65 5.45
CA GLN A 214 3.70 -8.27 5.76
C GLN A 214 4.31 -9.02 6.96
N LEU A 215 3.49 -9.66 7.79
CA LEU A 215 3.99 -10.52 8.87
C LEU A 215 4.60 -11.80 8.33
N ARG A 216 4.13 -12.36 7.20
CA ARG A 216 4.76 -13.47 6.48
C ARG A 216 6.22 -13.14 6.18
N TRP A 217 6.48 -11.93 5.68
CA TRP A 217 7.84 -11.52 5.32
C TRP A 217 8.76 -11.40 6.54
N LEU A 218 8.24 -10.84 7.65
CA LEU A 218 8.98 -10.79 8.92
C LEU A 218 9.25 -12.18 9.51
N GLU A 219 8.26 -13.10 9.45
CA GLU A 219 8.43 -14.49 9.91
C GLU A 219 9.53 -15.23 9.14
N HIS A 220 9.76 -14.87 7.88
CA HIS A 220 10.84 -15.42 7.04
C HIS A 220 12.14 -14.59 7.11
N GLY A 221 12.26 -13.67 8.07
CA GLY A 221 13.50 -12.93 8.34
C GLY A 221 13.79 -11.79 7.35
N LEU A 222 12.84 -11.37 6.52
CA LEU A 222 13.03 -10.24 5.63
C LEU A 222 12.93 -8.91 6.39
N ARG A 223 13.83 -7.98 6.07
CA ARG A 223 13.80 -6.64 6.64
C ARG A 223 12.82 -5.75 5.88
N ILE A 224 11.97 -5.05 6.60
CA ILE A 224 11.08 -4.02 6.06
C ILE A 224 11.52 -2.67 6.61
N LYS A 225 12.04 -1.81 5.76
CA LYS A 225 12.44 -0.45 6.13
C LYS A 225 11.23 0.44 6.26
N ILE A 226 11.20 1.22 7.34
CA ILE A 226 10.13 2.19 7.62
C ILE A 226 10.66 3.60 7.42
N GLU A 227 9.85 4.49 6.85
CA GLU A 227 10.06 5.92 6.99
C GLU A 227 8.79 6.57 7.53
N VAL A 228 8.96 7.61 8.37
CA VAL A 228 7.82 8.32 8.96
C VAL A 228 7.34 9.41 8.01
N THR A 229 6.04 9.41 7.74
CA THR A 229 5.37 10.47 6.98
C THR A 229 4.51 11.35 7.87
N ARG A 230 4.31 12.61 7.46
CA ARG A 230 3.34 13.52 8.10
C ARG A 230 1.98 13.50 7.40
N PHE A 231 1.92 12.98 6.18
CA PHE A 231 0.70 12.97 5.38
C PHE A 231 -0.25 11.87 5.83
N GLU A 232 -1.54 12.16 5.78
CA GLU A 232 -2.59 11.17 6.01
C GLU A 232 -2.78 10.33 4.75
N SER A 233 -3.11 9.06 4.94
CA SER A 233 -3.60 8.19 3.90
C SER A 233 -5.00 7.75 4.30
N VAL A 234 -5.95 7.98 3.43
CA VAL A 234 -7.36 7.65 3.69
C VAL A 234 -7.80 6.66 2.63
N SER A 235 -7.96 5.41 3.05
CA SER A 235 -8.58 4.39 2.21
C SER A 235 -10.09 4.53 2.22
N ILE A 236 -10.71 4.33 1.07
CA ILE A 236 -12.15 4.28 0.92
C ILE A 236 -12.57 2.82 0.82
N ASP A 237 -13.08 2.25 1.90
CA ASP A 237 -13.45 0.85 1.99
C ASP A 237 -14.94 0.59 1.92
N THR A 238 -15.74 1.61 2.24
CA THR A 238 -17.20 1.55 2.26
C THR A 238 -17.80 2.79 1.58
N PRO A 239 -19.08 2.74 1.16
CA PRO A 239 -19.78 3.93 0.70
C PRO A 239 -19.81 5.09 1.71
N ASP A 240 -19.86 4.77 3.01
CA ASP A 240 -19.85 5.76 4.09
C ASP A 240 -18.51 6.52 4.16
N ASP A 241 -17.39 5.85 3.86
CA ASP A 241 -16.09 6.53 3.80
C ASP A 241 -16.05 7.53 2.66
N LEU A 242 -16.66 7.19 1.51
CA LEU A 242 -16.78 8.09 0.37
C LEU A 242 -17.59 9.33 0.74
N LEU A 243 -18.74 9.16 1.39
CA LEU A 243 -19.60 10.28 1.80
C LEU A 243 -18.89 11.24 2.77
N LYS A 244 -18.07 10.72 3.70
CA LYS A 244 -17.30 11.57 4.63
C LYS A 244 -16.30 12.46 3.89
N ILE A 245 -15.70 11.97 2.81
CA ILE A 245 -14.69 12.70 2.06
C ILE A 245 -15.31 13.72 1.12
N THR A 246 -16.39 13.35 0.43
CA THR A 246 -17.08 14.27 -0.52
C THR A 246 -17.79 15.43 0.16
N ASN A 247 -18.20 15.27 1.44
CA ASN A 247 -18.85 16.32 2.23
C ASN A 247 -17.85 17.28 2.93
N THR A 248 -16.56 17.00 2.88
CA THR A 248 -15.51 17.83 3.49
C THR A 248 -14.66 18.61 2.48
N ALA A 249 -14.97 18.50 1.19
CA ALA A 249 -14.26 19.15 0.07
C ALA A 249 -15.00 20.40 -0.42
#